data_4ab265b6f89daf780bc9ef5160b2ffde
#
_entry.id   4ab265b6f89daf780bc9ef5160b2ffde
#
_cell.length_a   1.000
_cell.length_b   1.000
_cell.length_c   1.000
_cell.angle_alpha   90.00
_cell.angle_beta   90.00
_cell.angle_gamma   90.00
#
_symmetry.space_group_name_H-M   'P 1'
#
loop_
_entity.id
_entity.type
_entity.pdbx_description
1 polymer ?
#
loop_
_entity_poly.entity_id
_entity_poly.type
_entity_poly.pdbx_seq_one_letter_code
_entity_poly.pdbx_strand_id
1 'polypeptide(L)'
;MAIFYVPAVNLIGKGVVNEVGPYIKELGYKKALLVTDKYIEGSDILPKVLKPLDTEGIEYVIFSDVEPNPTCKNVTDGVAALQEHGCDFIISLGGGSPQDAASCISIMATNGGKPQDYEGLHKSAKKGLPVVAINTTAGTSAEITINYVITDEERKVKMVMVDKNSLALISVNDPELMLSKPQALTAATGMDALTHAVEALVTPGAYDVTKKLSIGAIELIKEYLPRAVANGHDIEAREGMVNAIFLGGMSFNNAGLGYVHSMAHQLGAVYNLPHGVCCAMLLPVIERENAKRVPEAFRNVAKALGLHVEGKSDQECADYAIAEIEKLSETVGIPRKLTELGIEEKDFDFEYLSKNALIDACAPGNPFMPTLEETIAFYKELF
;
A
#
# COMPACT_ATOMS: atom_id res chain seq x y z
N MET A 1 -22.69 -0.62 -12.13
CA MET A 1 -22.20 0.78 -12.08
C MET A 1 -20.96 0.75 -11.22
N ALA A 2 -19.83 1.25 -11.71
CA ALA A 2 -18.59 1.37 -10.92
C ALA A 2 -18.45 2.83 -10.42
N ILE A 3 -17.91 3.00 -9.22
CA ILE A 3 -17.48 4.31 -8.68
C ILE A 3 -15.97 4.28 -8.71
N PHE A 4 -15.33 5.37 -9.13
CA PHE A 4 -13.88 5.49 -9.21
C PHE A 4 -13.39 6.57 -8.25
N TYR A 5 -12.61 6.19 -7.25
CA TYR A 5 -12.03 7.09 -6.26
C TYR A 5 -10.57 7.36 -6.57
N VAL A 6 -10.20 8.64 -6.62
CA VAL A 6 -8.82 9.13 -6.76
C VAL A 6 -8.76 10.54 -6.15
N PRO A 7 -7.62 11.00 -5.58
CA PRO A 7 -7.48 12.38 -5.11
C PRO A 7 -7.79 13.42 -6.19
N ALA A 8 -8.29 14.58 -5.75
CA ALA A 8 -8.67 15.65 -6.68
C ALA A 8 -7.45 16.22 -7.44
N VAL A 9 -6.28 16.26 -6.79
CA VAL A 9 -5.02 16.71 -7.38
C VAL A 9 -3.96 15.64 -7.13
N ASN A 10 -3.20 15.29 -8.18
CA ASN A 10 -2.13 14.31 -8.10
C ASN A 10 -0.86 14.91 -8.73
N LEU A 11 0.13 15.21 -7.89
CA LEU A 11 1.42 15.74 -8.31
C LEU A 11 2.39 14.56 -8.48
N ILE A 12 2.84 14.31 -9.71
CA ILE A 12 3.65 13.13 -10.03
C ILE A 12 4.85 13.57 -10.87
N GLY A 13 6.03 13.13 -10.45
CA GLY A 13 7.29 13.35 -11.18
C GLY A 13 8.35 14.05 -10.34
N LYS A 14 9.53 14.19 -10.95
CA LYS A 14 10.70 14.74 -10.29
C LYS A 14 10.52 16.21 -9.92
N GLY A 15 10.78 16.52 -8.64
CA GLY A 15 10.74 17.89 -8.11
C GLY A 15 9.35 18.45 -7.84
N VAL A 16 8.28 17.64 -8.00
CA VAL A 16 6.88 18.10 -7.79
C VAL A 16 6.59 18.47 -6.33
N VAL A 17 7.40 18.04 -5.38
CA VAL A 17 7.29 18.46 -3.99
C VAL A 17 7.37 19.97 -3.82
N ASN A 18 8.07 20.67 -4.72
CA ASN A 18 8.19 22.14 -4.70
C ASN A 18 6.87 22.86 -5.02
N GLU A 19 5.92 22.18 -5.66
CA GLU A 19 4.60 22.73 -6.01
C GLU A 19 3.59 22.65 -4.85
N VAL A 20 3.92 21.89 -3.79
CA VAL A 20 3.00 21.63 -2.66
C VAL A 20 2.61 22.92 -1.95
N GLY A 21 3.57 23.80 -1.64
CA GLY A 21 3.31 25.07 -0.98
C GLY A 21 2.32 25.97 -1.76
N PRO A 22 2.59 26.25 -3.05
CA PRO A 22 1.67 27.00 -3.91
C PRO A 22 0.24 26.45 -3.94
N TYR A 23 0.07 25.12 -4.10
CA TYR A 23 -1.26 24.49 -4.09
C TYR A 23 -1.99 24.64 -2.75
N ILE A 24 -1.31 24.44 -1.62
CA ILE A 24 -1.90 24.62 -0.29
C ILE A 24 -2.35 26.08 -0.09
N LYS A 25 -1.51 27.02 -0.50
CA LYS A 25 -1.83 28.46 -0.39
C LYS A 25 -3.05 28.85 -1.23
N GLU A 26 -3.15 28.34 -2.46
CA GLU A 26 -4.32 28.56 -3.33
C GLU A 26 -5.61 28.06 -2.68
N LEU A 27 -5.54 26.91 -1.97
CA LEU A 27 -6.68 26.34 -1.25
C LEU A 27 -7.02 27.09 0.05
N GLY A 28 -6.16 28.01 0.50
CA GLY A 28 -6.40 28.90 1.64
C GLY A 28 -6.15 28.27 3.01
N TYR A 29 -5.53 27.08 3.08
CA TYR A 29 -5.13 26.43 4.33
C TYR A 29 -3.92 27.14 4.94
N LYS A 30 -3.83 27.17 6.28
CA LYS A 30 -2.86 28.00 7.00
C LYS A 30 -1.90 27.23 7.86
N LYS A 31 -2.37 26.21 8.58
CA LYS A 31 -1.55 25.53 9.58
C LYS A 31 -1.75 24.01 9.51
N ALA A 32 -0.70 23.31 9.16
CA ALA A 32 -0.69 21.84 9.04
C ALA A 32 -0.34 21.14 10.35
N LEU A 33 -0.96 19.98 10.61
CA LEU A 33 -0.31 18.93 11.36
C LEU A 33 0.49 18.08 10.37
N LEU A 34 1.83 18.11 10.43
CA LEU A 34 2.69 17.25 9.62
C LEU A 34 2.91 15.93 10.34
N VAL A 35 2.23 14.89 9.87
CA VAL A 35 2.26 13.53 10.44
C VAL A 35 3.35 12.72 9.73
N THR A 36 4.31 12.22 10.50
CA THR A 36 5.47 11.48 9.99
C THR A 36 6.01 10.50 11.03
N ASP A 37 7.17 9.90 10.77
CA ASP A 37 7.90 9.04 11.69
C ASP A 37 9.29 9.61 12.04
N LYS A 38 9.94 9.02 13.06
CA LYS A 38 11.25 9.47 13.52
C LYS A 38 12.37 9.31 12.48
N TYR A 39 12.24 8.36 11.57
CA TYR A 39 13.22 8.19 10.49
C TYR A 39 13.15 9.37 9.51
N ILE A 40 11.98 9.73 9.07
CA ILE A 40 11.76 10.87 8.16
C ILE A 40 12.13 12.19 8.86
N GLU A 41 11.76 12.37 10.14
CA GLU A 41 12.12 13.55 10.92
C GLU A 41 13.64 13.80 10.95
N GLY A 42 14.45 12.72 11.07
CA GLY A 42 15.91 12.80 11.08
C GLY A 42 16.58 12.75 9.69
N SER A 43 15.81 12.70 8.60
CA SER A 43 16.32 12.52 7.23
C SER A 43 16.48 13.82 6.45
N ASP A 44 17.11 13.73 5.28
CA ASP A 44 17.20 14.82 4.30
C ASP A 44 15.87 15.05 3.53
N ILE A 45 14.87 14.22 3.74
CA ILE A 45 13.54 14.33 3.13
C ILE A 45 12.75 15.47 3.75
N LEU A 46 12.73 15.56 5.09
CA LEU A 46 11.93 16.55 5.79
C LEU A 46 12.25 18.00 5.37
N PRO A 47 13.52 18.46 5.30
CA PRO A 47 13.84 19.80 4.82
C PRO A 47 13.38 20.09 3.40
N LYS A 48 13.35 19.08 2.50
CA LYS A 48 12.86 19.25 1.13
C LYS A 48 11.37 19.55 1.09
N VAL A 49 10.60 18.95 2.02
CA VAL A 49 9.16 19.18 2.14
C VAL A 49 8.84 20.48 2.86
N LEU A 50 9.60 20.85 3.90
CA LEU A 50 9.37 22.08 4.65
C LEU A 50 9.69 23.34 3.84
N LYS A 51 10.71 23.31 2.99
CA LYS A 51 11.14 24.46 2.20
C LYS A 51 10.02 25.12 1.37
N PRO A 52 9.21 24.40 0.56
CA PRO A 52 8.09 25.01 -0.15
C PRO A 52 7.00 25.54 0.78
N LEU A 53 6.79 24.95 1.97
CA LEU A 53 5.84 25.45 2.96
C LEU A 53 6.32 26.77 3.55
N ASP A 54 7.58 26.85 3.97
CA ASP A 54 8.21 28.08 4.50
C ASP A 54 8.17 29.22 3.48
N THR A 55 8.43 28.90 2.19
CA THR A 55 8.42 29.88 1.10
C THR A 55 7.04 30.54 0.94
N GLU A 56 5.96 29.77 1.13
CA GLU A 56 4.59 30.26 1.00
C GLU A 56 3.98 30.76 2.33
N GLY A 57 4.74 30.67 3.44
CA GLY A 57 4.31 31.12 4.77
C GLY A 57 3.23 30.22 5.39
N ILE A 58 3.26 28.91 5.07
CA ILE A 58 2.34 27.92 5.64
C ILE A 58 2.94 27.44 6.96
N GLU A 59 2.19 27.62 8.05
CA GLU A 59 2.60 27.14 9.37
C GLU A 59 2.44 25.61 9.47
N TYR A 60 3.26 24.98 10.29
CA TYR A 60 3.14 23.55 10.56
C TYR A 60 3.59 23.19 11.99
N VAL A 61 3.05 22.07 12.47
CA VAL A 61 3.51 21.38 13.69
C VAL A 61 3.86 19.97 13.28
N ILE A 62 5.05 19.51 13.65
CA ILE A 62 5.53 18.16 13.33
C ILE A 62 5.06 17.19 14.41
N PHE A 63 4.34 16.14 13.99
CA PHE A 63 3.99 14.98 14.80
C PHE A 63 4.70 13.77 14.21
N SER A 64 5.82 13.36 14.83
CA SER A 64 6.74 12.35 14.31
C SER A 64 6.72 11.02 15.10
N ASP A 65 5.69 10.81 15.91
CA ASP A 65 5.60 9.65 16.79
C ASP A 65 4.84 8.46 16.16
N VAL A 66 4.65 8.47 14.83
CA VAL A 66 4.03 7.34 14.14
C VAL A 66 5.02 6.17 14.06
N GLU A 67 4.59 5.02 14.55
CA GLU A 67 5.35 3.78 14.51
C GLU A 67 5.09 2.97 13.23
N PRO A 68 6.01 2.08 12.82
CA PRO A 68 5.68 1.05 11.85
C PRO A 68 4.44 0.25 12.30
N ASN A 69 3.46 0.07 11.42
CA ASN A 69 2.12 -0.44 11.78
C ASN A 69 1.41 0.48 12.79
N PRO A 70 0.90 1.63 12.36
CA PRO A 70 0.42 2.69 13.25
C PRO A 70 -0.67 2.18 14.19
N THR A 71 -0.63 2.66 15.43
CA THR A 71 -1.46 2.18 16.53
C THR A 71 -2.64 3.11 16.81
N CYS A 72 -3.64 2.61 17.56
CA CYS A 72 -4.73 3.45 18.06
C CYS A 72 -4.19 4.61 18.91
N LYS A 73 -3.08 4.39 19.63
CA LYS A 73 -2.41 5.44 20.41
C LYS A 73 -1.83 6.53 19.52
N ASN A 74 -1.12 6.17 18.45
CA ASN A 74 -0.57 7.16 17.50
C ASN A 74 -1.68 8.07 16.95
N VAL A 75 -2.82 7.50 16.60
CA VAL A 75 -3.97 8.26 16.08
C VAL A 75 -4.55 9.21 17.15
N THR A 76 -4.76 8.71 18.37
CA THR A 76 -5.32 9.51 19.46
C THR A 76 -4.42 10.68 19.84
N ASP A 77 -3.11 10.44 19.93
CA ASP A 77 -2.11 11.47 20.22
C ASP A 77 -2.04 12.51 19.08
N GLY A 78 -2.12 12.05 17.82
CA GLY A 78 -2.15 12.92 16.65
C GLY A 78 -3.40 13.81 16.62
N VAL A 79 -4.57 13.31 16.99
CA VAL A 79 -5.79 14.11 17.12
C VAL A 79 -5.64 15.17 18.22
N ALA A 80 -5.06 14.80 19.36
CA ALA A 80 -4.78 15.72 20.46
C ALA A 80 -3.83 16.84 20.02
N ALA A 81 -2.74 16.52 19.35
CA ALA A 81 -1.78 17.49 18.81
C ALA A 81 -2.43 18.44 17.79
N LEU A 82 -3.26 17.91 16.88
CA LEU A 82 -3.99 18.70 15.89
C LEU A 82 -4.90 19.75 16.57
N GLN A 83 -5.63 19.33 17.60
CA GLN A 83 -6.56 20.21 18.34
C GLN A 83 -5.82 21.24 19.19
N GLU A 84 -4.78 20.83 19.92
CA GLU A 84 -3.98 21.72 20.78
C GLU A 84 -3.35 22.85 20.00
N HIS A 85 -2.86 22.56 18.80
CA HIS A 85 -2.19 23.54 17.96
C HIS A 85 -3.11 24.26 16.97
N GLY A 86 -4.38 23.90 16.90
CA GLY A 86 -5.38 24.54 16.03
C GLY A 86 -5.05 24.36 14.54
N CYS A 87 -4.60 23.18 14.12
CA CYS A 87 -4.30 22.88 12.74
C CYS A 87 -5.61 22.74 11.93
N ASP A 88 -5.65 23.27 10.71
CA ASP A 88 -6.84 23.29 9.84
C ASP A 88 -6.77 22.26 8.69
N PHE A 89 -5.61 21.63 8.51
CA PHE A 89 -5.40 20.52 7.57
C PHE A 89 -4.24 19.63 8.05
N ILE A 90 -4.01 18.52 7.32
CA ILE A 90 -2.96 17.53 7.63
C ILE A 90 -2.03 17.41 6.42
N ILE A 91 -0.73 17.34 6.67
CA ILE A 91 0.25 16.83 5.72
C ILE A 91 0.71 15.48 6.24
N SER A 92 0.52 14.40 5.49
CA SER A 92 1.16 13.12 5.78
C SER A 92 2.46 13.01 4.97
N LEU A 93 3.56 12.69 5.63
CA LEU A 93 4.87 12.54 4.99
C LEU A 93 5.48 11.20 5.36
N GLY A 94 5.57 10.29 4.40
CA GLY A 94 6.17 8.98 4.61
C GLY A 94 5.61 7.89 3.73
N GLY A 95 5.80 6.65 4.13
CA GLY A 95 5.18 5.47 3.52
C GLY A 95 3.77 5.21 4.06
N GLY A 96 3.30 3.97 4.00
CA GLY A 96 1.94 3.59 4.42
C GLY A 96 1.60 4.02 5.84
N SER A 97 2.49 3.81 6.83
CA SER A 97 2.18 4.07 8.24
C SER A 97 1.82 5.53 8.55
N PRO A 98 2.61 6.56 8.17
CA PRO A 98 2.19 7.94 8.31
C PRO A 98 0.94 8.31 7.52
N GLN A 99 0.73 7.71 6.34
CA GLN A 99 -0.47 7.93 5.52
C GLN A 99 -1.72 7.39 6.23
N ASP A 100 -1.66 6.17 6.74
CA ASP A 100 -2.76 5.51 7.45
C ASP A 100 -3.12 6.25 8.73
N ALA A 101 -2.11 6.63 9.53
CA ALA A 101 -2.32 7.43 10.74
C ALA A 101 -2.99 8.77 10.41
N ALA A 102 -2.50 9.49 9.39
CA ALA A 102 -3.04 10.77 8.97
C ALA A 102 -4.49 10.66 8.48
N SER A 103 -4.83 9.60 7.75
CA SER A 103 -6.20 9.32 7.29
C SER A 103 -7.15 9.12 8.48
N CYS A 104 -6.74 8.33 9.48
CA CYS A 104 -7.54 8.11 10.68
C CYS A 104 -7.66 9.38 11.53
N ILE A 105 -6.57 10.12 11.73
CA ILE A 105 -6.57 11.43 12.42
C ILE A 105 -7.53 12.40 11.73
N SER A 106 -7.49 12.47 10.40
CA SER A 106 -8.36 13.30 9.57
C SER A 106 -9.84 12.99 9.82
N ILE A 107 -10.21 11.71 9.78
CA ILE A 107 -11.59 11.25 10.04
C ILE A 107 -12.02 11.55 11.46
N MET A 108 -11.21 11.23 12.47
CA MET A 108 -11.54 11.46 13.87
C MET A 108 -11.65 12.94 14.22
N ALA A 109 -10.86 13.80 13.61
CA ALA A 109 -10.91 15.24 13.84
C ALA A 109 -12.28 15.86 13.53
N THR A 110 -13.01 15.31 12.56
CA THR A 110 -14.34 15.79 12.13
C THR A 110 -15.51 14.99 12.67
N ASN A 111 -15.30 13.70 12.99
CA ASN A 111 -16.35 12.77 13.38
C ASN A 111 -16.30 12.41 14.88
N GLY A 112 -15.16 12.60 15.57
CA GLY A 112 -14.97 12.22 16.99
C GLY A 112 -14.77 10.72 17.17
N GLY A 113 -15.13 10.22 18.35
CA GLY A 113 -15.04 8.79 18.66
C GLY A 113 -13.62 8.28 18.90
N LYS A 114 -13.40 7.01 18.63
CA LYS A 114 -12.11 6.31 18.77
C LYS A 114 -11.79 5.54 17.46
N PRO A 115 -10.52 5.17 17.20
CA PRO A 115 -10.14 4.47 15.96
C PRO A 115 -10.98 3.23 15.65
N GLN A 116 -11.32 2.43 16.67
CA GLN A 116 -12.12 1.22 16.55
C GLN A 116 -13.53 1.45 15.95
N ASP A 117 -14.08 2.65 16.11
CA ASP A 117 -15.41 2.98 15.59
C ASP A 117 -15.45 3.03 14.05
N TYR A 118 -14.27 3.13 13.41
CA TYR A 118 -14.11 3.24 11.97
C TYR A 118 -13.71 1.94 11.28
N GLU A 119 -13.52 0.84 12.01
CA GLU A 119 -13.19 -0.47 11.44
C GLU A 119 -14.26 -0.95 10.45
N GLY A 120 -13.84 -1.34 9.24
CA GLY A 120 -14.70 -1.82 8.16
C GLY A 120 -15.04 -0.77 7.10
N LEU A 121 -16.22 -0.88 6.48
CA LEU A 121 -16.56 -0.11 5.29
C LEU A 121 -17.39 1.13 5.60
N HIS A 122 -16.94 2.31 5.15
CA HIS A 122 -17.69 3.59 5.16
C HIS A 122 -18.35 3.93 6.50
N LYS A 123 -17.58 3.88 7.58
CA LYS A 123 -18.07 4.13 8.94
C LYS A 123 -18.16 5.60 9.33
N SER A 124 -17.42 6.49 8.67
CA SER A 124 -17.49 7.92 8.98
C SER A 124 -18.76 8.57 8.42
N ALA A 125 -19.35 9.45 9.20
CA ALA A 125 -20.55 10.21 8.79
C ALA A 125 -20.21 11.44 7.94
N LYS A 126 -19.00 12.02 8.13
CA LYS A 126 -18.54 13.25 7.49
C LYS A 126 -17.16 13.04 6.89
N LYS A 127 -16.85 13.86 5.86
CA LYS A 127 -15.50 13.93 5.30
C LYS A 127 -14.50 14.35 6.38
N GLY A 128 -13.33 13.73 6.37
CA GLY A 128 -12.21 14.10 7.24
C GLY A 128 -11.68 15.52 6.94
N LEU A 129 -10.76 16.00 7.76
CA LEU A 129 -9.99 17.20 7.42
C LEU A 129 -9.19 16.95 6.13
N PRO A 130 -8.91 18.01 5.35
CA PRO A 130 -8.10 17.89 4.15
C PRO A 130 -6.73 17.28 4.46
N VAL A 131 -6.31 16.32 3.63
CA VAL A 131 -5.00 15.68 3.71
C VAL A 131 -4.22 15.98 2.44
N VAL A 132 -2.98 16.43 2.60
CA VAL A 132 -1.96 16.50 1.56
C VAL A 132 -1.01 15.32 1.82
N ALA A 133 -1.07 14.32 0.96
CA ALA A 133 -0.40 13.04 1.15
C ALA A 133 0.90 12.97 0.35
N ILE A 134 2.05 13.15 1.03
CA ILE A 134 3.39 13.15 0.42
C ILE A 134 4.02 11.78 0.63
N ASN A 135 4.13 11.01 -0.45
CA ASN A 135 4.60 9.65 -0.42
C ASN A 135 6.12 9.57 -0.55
N THR A 136 6.74 8.66 0.22
CA THR A 136 8.18 8.36 0.16
C THR A 136 8.48 6.90 -0.16
N THR A 137 7.45 6.10 -0.51
CA THR A 137 7.60 4.67 -0.80
C THR A 137 6.90 4.28 -2.10
N ALA A 138 7.55 3.46 -2.92
CA ALA A 138 6.90 2.88 -4.10
C ALA A 138 6.34 1.50 -3.75
N GLY A 139 5.14 1.45 -3.13
CA GLY A 139 4.50 0.21 -2.68
C GLY A 139 3.02 0.36 -2.40
N THR A 140 2.66 0.83 -1.23
CA THR A 140 1.30 0.81 -0.68
C THR A 140 0.28 1.66 -1.44
N SER A 141 0.71 2.72 -2.13
CA SER A 141 -0.18 3.71 -2.77
C SER A 141 -1.20 4.33 -1.82
N ALA A 142 -0.91 4.37 -0.51
CA ALA A 142 -1.85 4.84 0.50
C ALA A 142 -2.25 6.31 0.30
N GLU A 143 -1.39 7.10 -0.37
CA GLU A 143 -1.62 8.50 -0.69
C GLU A 143 -2.77 8.74 -1.69
N ILE A 144 -3.20 7.69 -2.41
CA ILE A 144 -4.27 7.80 -3.42
C ILE A 144 -5.46 6.89 -3.14
N THR A 145 -5.47 6.18 -2.02
CA THR A 145 -6.52 5.20 -1.71
C THR A 145 -7.49 5.68 -0.63
N ILE A 146 -8.62 5.00 -0.53
CA ILE A 146 -9.62 5.17 0.55
C ILE A 146 -9.39 4.17 1.68
N ASN A 147 -8.30 3.41 1.63
CA ASN A 147 -7.96 2.37 2.59
C ASN A 147 -6.92 2.89 3.58
N TYR A 148 -7.08 2.53 4.84
CA TYR A 148 -6.06 2.77 5.87
C TYR A 148 -6.15 1.68 6.94
N VAL A 149 -5.02 1.35 7.56
CA VAL A 149 -4.89 0.22 8.48
C VAL A 149 -4.32 0.72 9.81
N ILE A 150 -5.05 0.50 10.89
CA ILE A 150 -4.62 0.87 12.25
C ILE A 150 -4.56 -0.38 13.12
N THR A 151 -3.47 -0.52 13.86
CA THR A 151 -3.29 -1.62 14.80
C THR A 151 -4.03 -1.35 16.10
N ASP A 152 -4.94 -2.23 16.49
CA ASP A 152 -5.51 -2.26 17.82
C ASP A 152 -4.60 -3.10 18.71
N GLU A 153 -3.87 -2.43 19.60
CA GLU A 153 -2.86 -3.06 20.46
C GLU A 153 -3.50 -3.97 21.52
N GLU A 154 -4.74 -3.66 21.94
CA GLU A 154 -5.45 -4.45 22.95
C GLU A 154 -5.96 -5.76 22.36
N ARG A 155 -6.59 -5.70 21.18
CA ARG A 155 -7.09 -6.89 20.48
C ARG A 155 -6.00 -7.63 19.69
N LYS A 156 -4.83 -7.01 19.45
CA LYS A 156 -3.74 -7.51 18.61
C LYS A 156 -4.18 -7.80 17.17
N VAL A 157 -4.96 -6.91 16.60
CA VAL A 157 -5.47 -7.03 15.23
C VAL A 157 -5.13 -5.79 14.40
N LYS A 158 -4.95 -5.97 13.11
CA LYS A 158 -4.90 -4.89 12.13
C LYS A 158 -6.32 -4.59 11.67
N MET A 159 -6.85 -3.46 12.08
CA MET A 159 -8.16 -2.98 11.65
C MET A 159 -8.04 -2.38 10.25
N VAL A 160 -8.72 -2.97 9.29
CA VAL A 160 -8.81 -2.42 7.93
C VAL A 160 -10.02 -1.50 7.85
N MET A 161 -9.76 -0.25 7.48
CA MET A 161 -10.76 0.77 7.24
C MET A 161 -10.80 1.10 5.74
N VAL A 162 -11.99 1.11 5.16
CA VAL A 162 -12.23 1.49 3.77
C VAL A 162 -13.26 2.61 3.76
N ASP A 163 -12.82 3.86 3.61
CA ASP A 163 -13.73 4.98 3.74
C ASP A 163 -13.42 6.11 2.72
N LYS A 164 -14.37 6.36 1.81
CA LYS A 164 -14.27 7.42 0.82
C LYS A 164 -14.01 8.82 1.41
N ASN A 165 -14.38 9.02 2.66
CA ASN A 165 -14.23 10.29 3.36
C ASN A 165 -12.80 10.56 3.85
N SER A 166 -11.92 9.52 3.83
CA SER A 166 -10.50 9.64 4.18
C SER A 166 -9.61 10.01 2.98
N LEU A 167 -10.15 9.92 1.74
CA LEU A 167 -9.37 10.16 0.54
C LEU A 167 -8.67 11.52 0.59
N ALA A 168 -7.35 11.51 0.36
CA ALA A 168 -6.54 12.71 0.32
C ALA A 168 -7.08 13.74 -0.69
N LEU A 169 -6.87 15.01 -0.41
CA LEU A 169 -7.19 16.09 -1.34
C LEU A 169 -6.12 16.23 -2.41
N ILE A 170 -4.86 16.14 -1.99
CA ILE A 170 -3.69 16.20 -2.86
C ILE A 170 -2.81 14.99 -2.56
N SER A 171 -2.40 14.25 -3.60
CA SER A 171 -1.31 13.27 -3.50
C SER A 171 -0.04 13.81 -4.16
N VAL A 172 1.11 13.47 -3.58
CA VAL A 172 2.42 13.91 -4.06
C VAL A 172 3.35 12.72 -4.15
N ASN A 173 3.80 12.42 -5.35
CA ASN A 173 4.67 11.31 -5.68
C ASN A 173 5.94 11.81 -6.39
N ASP A 174 6.94 12.20 -5.59
CA ASP A 174 8.23 12.70 -6.07
C ASP A 174 9.30 11.63 -5.92
N PRO A 175 9.87 11.10 -7.03
CA PRO A 175 10.92 10.08 -6.97
C PRO A 175 12.19 10.54 -6.23
N GLU A 176 12.44 11.85 -6.12
CA GLU A 176 13.60 12.37 -5.37
C GLU A 176 13.48 12.14 -3.86
N LEU A 177 12.26 11.95 -3.33
CA LEU A 177 12.01 11.60 -1.93
C LEU A 177 12.24 10.10 -1.63
N MET A 178 12.50 9.30 -2.68
CA MET A 178 12.66 7.84 -2.58
C MET A 178 14.11 7.37 -2.78
N LEU A 179 15.05 8.26 -3.09
CA LEU A 179 16.44 7.91 -3.44
C LEU A 179 17.22 7.28 -2.29
N SER A 180 16.97 7.71 -1.06
CA SER A 180 17.67 7.21 0.15
C SER A 180 17.11 5.90 0.70
N LYS A 181 16.06 5.33 0.04
CA LYS A 181 15.41 4.13 0.52
C LYS A 181 16.33 2.90 0.45
N PRO A 182 16.46 2.10 1.53
CA PRO A 182 17.24 0.87 1.53
C PRO A 182 16.80 -0.14 0.46
N GLN A 183 17.73 -0.91 -0.05
CA GLN A 183 17.51 -1.92 -1.10
C GLN A 183 16.42 -2.93 -0.70
N ALA A 184 16.49 -3.49 0.51
CA ALA A 184 15.52 -4.46 0.99
C ALA A 184 14.09 -3.87 1.08
N LEU A 185 13.97 -2.60 1.52
CA LEU A 185 12.69 -1.92 1.56
C LEU A 185 12.17 -1.60 0.14
N THR A 186 13.05 -1.24 -0.78
CA THR A 186 12.69 -1.05 -2.20
C THR A 186 12.14 -2.33 -2.81
N ALA A 187 12.81 -3.47 -2.56
CA ALA A 187 12.37 -4.78 -3.04
C ALA A 187 11.00 -5.17 -2.45
N ALA A 188 10.85 -5.08 -1.13
CA ALA A 188 9.61 -5.42 -0.44
C ALA A 188 8.44 -4.57 -0.92
N THR A 189 8.60 -3.23 -0.96
CA THR A 189 7.51 -2.33 -1.39
C THR A 189 7.19 -2.48 -2.88
N GLY A 190 8.19 -2.75 -3.74
CA GLY A 190 7.95 -2.96 -5.16
C GLY A 190 7.22 -4.28 -5.45
N MET A 191 7.51 -5.33 -4.69
CA MET A 191 6.75 -6.59 -4.79
C MET A 191 5.35 -6.47 -4.21
N ASP A 192 5.14 -5.63 -3.20
CA ASP A 192 3.82 -5.25 -2.71
C ASP A 192 2.99 -4.56 -3.82
N ALA A 193 3.60 -3.61 -4.53
CA ALA A 193 2.98 -2.97 -5.70
C ALA A 193 2.61 -3.98 -6.80
N LEU A 194 3.46 -5.00 -7.03
CA LEU A 194 3.13 -6.09 -7.97
C LEU A 194 1.94 -6.90 -7.48
N THR A 195 1.90 -7.22 -6.19
CA THR A 195 0.78 -7.95 -5.58
C THR A 195 -0.53 -7.17 -5.75
N HIS A 196 -0.53 -5.87 -5.45
CA HIS A 196 -1.67 -4.99 -5.68
C HIS A 196 -2.18 -5.07 -7.13
N ALA A 197 -1.26 -4.95 -8.09
CA ALA A 197 -1.61 -4.93 -9.51
C ALA A 197 -2.13 -6.30 -10.00
N VAL A 198 -1.56 -7.41 -9.54
CA VAL A 198 -2.00 -8.77 -9.92
C VAL A 198 -3.34 -9.09 -9.29
N GLU A 199 -3.51 -8.92 -7.98
CA GLU A 199 -4.79 -9.16 -7.31
C GLU A 199 -5.91 -8.28 -7.90
N ALA A 200 -5.65 -6.99 -8.13
CA ALA A 200 -6.63 -6.09 -8.74
C ALA A 200 -6.99 -6.44 -10.20
N LEU A 201 -6.15 -7.22 -10.89
CA LEU A 201 -6.42 -7.71 -12.24
C LEU A 201 -7.30 -8.96 -12.23
N VAL A 202 -7.11 -9.86 -11.25
CA VAL A 202 -7.77 -11.16 -11.17
C VAL A 202 -9.03 -11.15 -10.31
N THR A 203 -9.23 -10.13 -9.44
CA THR A 203 -10.41 -10.00 -8.58
C THR A 203 -11.72 -9.96 -9.39
N PRO A 204 -12.83 -10.54 -8.89
CA PRO A 204 -14.15 -10.38 -9.48
C PRO A 204 -14.62 -8.92 -9.59
N GLY A 205 -14.07 -8.01 -8.79
CA GLY A 205 -14.34 -6.57 -8.85
C GLY A 205 -13.67 -5.83 -10.03
N ALA A 206 -12.78 -6.50 -10.77
CA ALA A 206 -12.04 -5.89 -11.88
C ALA A 206 -12.92 -5.58 -13.09
N TYR A 207 -12.79 -4.38 -13.62
CA TYR A 207 -13.46 -3.95 -14.86
C TYR A 207 -12.46 -3.27 -15.81
N ASP A 208 -12.86 -2.95 -17.03
CA ASP A 208 -11.93 -2.58 -18.12
C ASP A 208 -10.93 -1.48 -17.73
N VAL A 209 -11.37 -0.45 -17.00
CA VAL A 209 -10.46 0.63 -16.57
C VAL A 209 -9.41 0.09 -15.60
N THR A 210 -9.83 -0.60 -14.52
CA THR A 210 -8.91 -1.13 -13.51
C THR A 210 -7.96 -2.18 -14.10
N LYS A 211 -8.46 -3.05 -15.01
CA LYS A 211 -7.61 -4.02 -15.70
C LYS A 211 -6.50 -3.35 -16.51
N LYS A 212 -6.81 -2.25 -17.23
CA LYS A 212 -5.78 -1.51 -17.98
C LYS A 212 -4.75 -0.84 -17.09
N LEU A 213 -5.18 -0.30 -15.95
CA LEU A 213 -4.29 0.27 -14.95
C LEU A 213 -3.36 -0.80 -14.34
N SER A 214 -3.89 -1.97 -13.96
CA SER A 214 -3.07 -3.10 -13.48
C SER A 214 -2.05 -3.57 -14.50
N ILE A 215 -2.43 -3.73 -15.76
CA ILE A 215 -1.52 -4.14 -16.84
C ILE A 215 -0.35 -3.16 -16.94
N GLY A 216 -0.63 -1.85 -17.02
CA GLY A 216 0.42 -0.83 -17.07
C GLY A 216 1.31 -0.84 -15.82
N ALA A 217 0.74 -1.06 -14.63
CA ALA A 217 1.51 -1.19 -13.40
C ALA A 217 2.48 -2.38 -13.44
N ILE A 218 2.01 -3.56 -13.85
CA ILE A 218 2.83 -4.79 -13.96
C ILE A 218 3.98 -4.59 -14.96
N GLU A 219 3.72 -3.98 -16.12
CA GLU A 219 4.72 -3.68 -17.14
C GLU A 219 5.85 -2.80 -16.58
N LEU A 220 5.49 -1.71 -15.90
CA LEU A 220 6.46 -0.79 -15.29
C LEU A 220 7.23 -1.45 -14.14
N ILE A 221 6.58 -2.23 -13.28
CA ILE A 221 7.25 -2.93 -12.17
C ILE A 221 8.27 -3.91 -12.72
N LYS A 222 7.92 -4.70 -13.73
CA LYS A 222 8.83 -5.64 -14.36
C LYS A 222 10.09 -4.95 -14.88
N GLU A 223 9.94 -3.80 -15.51
CA GLU A 223 11.04 -3.04 -16.10
C GLU A 223 11.89 -2.37 -15.04
N TYR A 224 11.27 -1.66 -14.09
CA TYR A 224 11.97 -0.72 -13.24
C TYR A 224 12.33 -1.26 -11.85
N LEU A 225 11.59 -2.22 -11.29
CA LEU A 225 11.87 -2.72 -9.94
C LEU A 225 13.27 -3.32 -9.81
N PRO A 226 13.74 -4.20 -10.71
CA PRO A 226 15.13 -4.72 -10.61
C PRO A 226 16.19 -3.64 -10.67
N ARG A 227 15.98 -2.61 -11.49
CA ARG A 227 16.89 -1.46 -11.61
C ARG A 227 16.89 -0.62 -10.32
N ALA A 228 15.72 -0.29 -9.80
CA ALA A 228 15.58 0.49 -8.57
C ALA A 228 16.17 -0.22 -7.35
N VAL A 229 16.09 -1.57 -7.31
CA VAL A 229 16.71 -2.40 -6.26
C VAL A 229 18.23 -2.46 -6.43
N ALA A 230 18.72 -2.66 -7.65
CA ALA A 230 20.15 -2.73 -7.94
C ALA A 230 20.87 -1.38 -7.70
N ASN A 231 20.22 -0.25 -8.03
CA ASN A 231 20.73 1.09 -7.84
C ASN A 231 19.63 2.04 -7.33
N GLY A 232 19.58 2.26 -6.02
CA GLY A 232 18.60 3.15 -5.40
C GLY A 232 18.64 4.62 -5.89
N HIS A 233 19.72 5.05 -6.54
CA HIS A 233 19.90 6.37 -7.11
C HIS A 233 19.56 6.45 -8.62
N ASP A 234 19.10 5.36 -9.23
CA ASP A 234 18.56 5.38 -10.60
C ASP A 234 17.21 6.12 -10.60
N ILE A 235 17.28 7.43 -10.86
CA ILE A 235 16.10 8.31 -10.80
C ILE A 235 15.03 7.90 -11.82
N GLU A 236 15.42 7.42 -13.00
CA GLU A 236 14.48 6.93 -14.01
C GLU A 236 13.72 5.69 -13.49
N ALA A 237 14.46 4.74 -12.87
CA ALA A 237 13.82 3.57 -12.27
C ALA A 237 12.91 3.94 -11.08
N ARG A 238 13.31 4.92 -10.26
CA ARG A 238 12.42 5.44 -9.19
C ARG A 238 11.16 6.08 -9.75
N GLU A 239 11.28 6.88 -10.82
CA GLU A 239 10.13 7.49 -11.49
C GLU A 239 9.23 6.45 -12.15
N GLY A 240 9.81 5.42 -12.80
CA GLY A 240 9.06 4.27 -13.30
C GLY A 240 8.26 3.57 -12.20
N MET A 241 8.87 3.35 -11.02
CA MET A 241 8.17 2.76 -9.88
C MET A 241 7.10 3.69 -9.30
N VAL A 242 7.31 5.00 -9.26
CA VAL A 242 6.27 5.98 -8.89
C VAL A 242 5.07 5.89 -9.82
N ASN A 243 5.28 5.84 -11.12
CA ASN A 243 4.20 5.67 -12.09
C ASN A 243 3.49 4.32 -11.92
N ALA A 244 4.23 3.26 -11.63
CA ALA A 244 3.69 1.92 -11.41
C ALA A 244 2.74 1.88 -10.20
N ILE A 245 3.15 2.45 -9.05
CA ILE A 245 2.29 2.46 -7.85
C ILE A 245 1.06 3.36 -8.04
N PHE A 246 1.17 4.43 -8.79
CA PHE A 246 0.03 5.28 -9.09
C PHE A 246 -1.02 4.53 -9.92
N LEU A 247 -0.59 3.80 -10.96
CA LEU A 247 -1.48 2.95 -11.77
C LEU A 247 -2.05 1.80 -10.93
N GLY A 248 -1.21 1.04 -10.22
CA GLY A 248 -1.62 -0.08 -9.38
C GLY A 248 -2.57 0.35 -8.26
N GLY A 249 -2.25 1.47 -7.60
CA GLY A 249 -3.06 2.07 -6.55
C GLY A 249 -4.45 2.46 -7.03
N MET A 250 -4.54 3.15 -8.17
CA MET A 250 -5.85 3.43 -8.80
C MET A 250 -6.62 2.16 -9.15
N SER A 251 -5.91 1.10 -9.53
CA SER A 251 -6.56 -0.17 -9.85
C SER A 251 -7.16 -0.82 -8.61
N PHE A 252 -6.33 -1.18 -7.62
CA PHE A 252 -6.84 -1.94 -6.48
C PHE A 252 -7.79 -1.14 -5.59
N ASN A 253 -7.60 0.16 -5.47
CA ASN A 253 -8.53 1.04 -4.73
C ASN A 253 -9.96 0.98 -5.27
N ASN A 254 -10.12 0.64 -6.55
CA ASN A 254 -11.40 0.64 -7.26
C ASN A 254 -11.88 -0.77 -7.73
N ALA A 255 -11.02 -1.79 -7.64
CA ALA A 255 -11.34 -3.17 -7.95
C ALA A 255 -11.40 -4.07 -6.71
N GLY A 256 -10.59 -3.78 -5.71
CA GLY A 256 -10.37 -4.60 -4.52
C GLY A 256 -9.08 -5.42 -4.61
N LEU A 257 -8.78 -6.10 -3.52
CA LEU A 257 -7.65 -7.01 -3.33
C LEU A 257 -8.15 -8.44 -3.15
N GLY A 258 -7.27 -9.36 -2.79
CA GLY A 258 -7.58 -10.77 -2.68
C GLY A 258 -6.95 -11.46 -1.48
N TYR A 259 -6.71 -12.75 -1.64
CA TYR A 259 -6.33 -13.62 -0.53
C TYR A 259 -4.85 -13.55 -0.17
N VAL A 260 -3.99 -13.04 -1.08
CA VAL A 260 -2.58 -12.74 -0.75
C VAL A 260 -2.54 -11.73 0.39
N HIS A 261 -3.25 -10.61 0.27
CA HIS A 261 -3.33 -9.59 1.32
C HIS A 261 -3.98 -10.13 2.59
N SER A 262 -5.07 -10.91 2.47
CA SER A 262 -5.74 -11.51 3.62
C SER A 262 -4.80 -12.35 4.48
N MET A 263 -3.95 -13.15 3.87
CA MET A 263 -2.96 -13.98 4.56
C MET A 263 -1.75 -13.17 5.04
N ALA A 264 -1.28 -12.20 4.25
CA ALA A 264 -0.14 -11.34 4.60
C ALA A 264 -0.43 -10.47 5.85
N HIS A 265 -1.65 -9.98 6.00
CA HIS A 265 -2.07 -9.23 7.19
C HIS A 265 -1.85 -10.01 8.48
N GLN A 266 -2.12 -11.32 8.47
CA GLN A 266 -1.98 -12.16 9.65
C GLN A 266 -0.49 -12.35 10.04
N LEU A 267 0.39 -12.53 9.05
CA LEU A 267 1.84 -12.61 9.28
C LEU A 267 2.39 -11.31 9.88
N GLY A 268 1.94 -10.18 9.35
CA GLY A 268 2.29 -8.87 9.89
C GLY A 268 1.77 -8.63 11.31
N ALA A 269 0.53 -9.04 11.61
CA ALA A 269 -0.10 -8.82 12.91
C ALA A 269 0.51 -9.69 14.02
N VAL A 270 0.80 -10.97 13.72
CA VAL A 270 1.26 -11.94 14.74
C VAL A 270 2.78 -11.93 14.90
N TYR A 271 3.51 -11.85 13.79
CA TYR A 271 4.98 -11.98 13.81
C TYR A 271 5.72 -10.67 13.51
N ASN A 272 4.97 -9.56 13.33
CA ASN A 272 5.52 -8.25 12.98
C ASN A 272 6.45 -8.27 11.76
N LEU A 273 6.15 -9.15 10.79
CA LEU A 273 6.92 -9.24 9.55
C LEU A 273 6.62 -8.06 8.62
N PRO A 274 7.59 -7.61 7.80
CA PRO A 274 7.36 -6.56 6.82
C PRO A 274 6.28 -6.95 5.80
N HIS A 275 5.26 -6.12 5.65
CA HIS A 275 4.06 -6.41 4.85
C HIS A 275 4.39 -6.84 3.42
N GLY A 276 5.20 -6.05 2.70
CA GLY A 276 5.55 -6.36 1.31
C GLY A 276 6.36 -7.65 1.13
N VAL A 277 7.12 -8.09 2.16
CA VAL A 277 7.77 -9.40 2.16
C VAL A 277 6.74 -10.50 2.27
N CYS A 278 5.77 -10.35 3.18
CA CYS A 278 4.67 -11.32 3.34
C CYS A 278 3.86 -11.46 2.04
N CYS A 279 3.49 -10.33 1.42
CA CYS A 279 2.80 -10.33 0.13
C CYS A 279 3.61 -11.03 -0.95
N ALA A 280 4.90 -10.72 -1.08
CA ALA A 280 5.78 -11.30 -2.09
C ALA A 280 5.96 -12.82 -1.96
N MET A 281 6.02 -13.33 -0.73
CA MET A 281 6.11 -14.78 -0.46
C MET A 281 4.81 -15.52 -0.78
N LEU A 282 3.67 -14.91 -0.46
CA LEU A 282 2.35 -15.50 -0.66
C LEU A 282 1.84 -15.38 -2.10
N LEU A 283 2.28 -14.35 -2.84
CA LEU A 283 1.79 -14.06 -4.18
C LEU A 283 1.85 -15.28 -5.13
N PRO A 284 2.99 -15.97 -5.34
CA PRO A 284 3.04 -17.12 -6.23
C PRO A 284 2.20 -18.31 -5.72
N VAL A 285 2.06 -18.46 -4.41
CA VAL A 285 1.29 -19.55 -3.79
C VAL A 285 -0.19 -19.40 -4.10
N ILE A 286 -0.75 -18.25 -3.80
CA ILE A 286 -2.18 -17.97 -3.96
C ILE A 286 -2.55 -17.81 -5.44
N GLU A 287 -1.72 -17.11 -6.22
CA GLU A 287 -2.04 -16.88 -7.62
C GLU A 287 -1.93 -18.16 -8.47
N ARG A 288 -1.16 -19.15 -8.06
CA ARG A 288 -1.17 -20.49 -8.65
C ARG A 288 -2.54 -21.17 -8.48
N GLU A 289 -3.17 -20.99 -7.34
CA GLU A 289 -4.51 -21.53 -7.09
C GLU A 289 -5.60 -20.72 -7.81
N ASN A 290 -5.47 -19.40 -7.86
CA ASN A 290 -6.34 -18.53 -8.64
C ASN A 290 -6.30 -18.88 -10.13
N ALA A 291 -5.09 -19.15 -10.67
CA ALA A 291 -4.87 -19.52 -12.07
C ALA A 291 -5.58 -20.83 -12.49
N LYS A 292 -5.79 -21.76 -11.58
CA LYS A 292 -6.57 -22.97 -11.85
C LYS A 292 -8.07 -22.69 -12.08
N ARG A 293 -8.57 -21.55 -11.59
CA ARG A 293 -10.00 -21.19 -11.60
C ARG A 293 -10.34 -20.09 -12.61
N VAL A 294 -9.42 -19.16 -12.83
CA VAL A 294 -9.56 -18.03 -13.75
C VAL A 294 -8.33 -17.88 -14.66
N PRO A 295 -7.90 -18.93 -15.38
CA PRO A 295 -6.66 -18.90 -16.15
C PRO A 295 -6.67 -17.81 -17.24
N GLU A 296 -7.85 -17.44 -17.75
CA GLU A 296 -8.00 -16.36 -18.73
C GLU A 296 -7.57 -14.99 -18.21
N ALA A 297 -7.70 -14.73 -16.90
CA ALA A 297 -7.23 -13.47 -16.30
C ALA A 297 -5.69 -13.40 -16.35
N PHE A 298 -5.00 -14.53 -16.21
CA PHE A 298 -3.54 -14.61 -16.21
C PHE A 298 -2.92 -14.41 -17.60
N ARG A 299 -3.68 -14.52 -18.68
CA ARG A 299 -3.22 -14.11 -20.01
C ARG A 299 -2.77 -12.66 -20.05
N ASN A 300 -3.48 -11.76 -19.37
CA ASN A 300 -3.10 -10.36 -19.28
C ASN A 300 -1.88 -10.15 -18.37
N VAL A 301 -1.78 -10.90 -17.26
CA VAL A 301 -0.59 -10.87 -16.38
C VAL A 301 0.63 -11.34 -17.17
N ALA A 302 0.55 -12.48 -17.87
CA ALA A 302 1.62 -13.01 -18.67
C ALA A 302 2.09 -12.05 -19.77
N LYS A 303 1.14 -11.40 -20.44
CA LYS A 303 1.43 -10.40 -21.47
C LYS A 303 2.17 -9.19 -20.87
N ALA A 304 1.69 -8.65 -19.75
CA ALA A 304 2.35 -7.55 -19.04
C ALA A 304 3.75 -7.93 -18.54
N LEU A 305 3.95 -9.19 -18.17
CA LEU A 305 5.25 -9.76 -17.83
C LEU A 305 6.11 -10.11 -19.06
N GLY A 306 5.66 -9.82 -20.28
CA GLY A 306 6.42 -9.89 -21.52
C GLY A 306 6.28 -11.18 -22.33
N LEU A 307 5.31 -12.06 -22.02
CA LEU A 307 5.02 -13.23 -22.84
C LEU A 307 4.31 -12.80 -24.13
N HIS A 308 4.78 -13.34 -25.26
CA HIS A 308 4.01 -13.33 -26.48
C HIS A 308 2.89 -14.36 -26.39
N VAL A 309 1.66 -13.91 -26.21
CA VAL A 309 0.53 -14.76 -25.82
C VAL A 309 -0.23 -15.39 -27.00
N GLU A 310 0.02 -14.95 -28.24
CA GLU A 310 -0.61 -15.50 -29.43
C GLU A 310 -0.27 -16.97 -29.61
N GLY A 311 -1.29 -17.80 -29.81
CA GLY A 311 -1.14 -19.25 -29.96
C GLY A 311 -0.92 -20.02 -28.66
N LYS A 312 -0.86 -19.36 -27.53
CA LYS A 312 -0.76 -19.98 -26.20
C LYS A 312 -2.14 -20.27 -25.63
N SER A 313 -2.27 -21.36 -24.86
CA SER A 313 -3.44 -21.59 -24.01
C SER A 313 -3.42 -20.66 -22.79
N ASP A 314 -4.58 -20.51 -22.14
CA ASP A 314 -4.67 -19.69 -20.90
C ASP A 314 -3.83 -20.33 -19.77
N GLN A 315 -3.76 -21.67 -19.73
CA GLN A 315 -2.90 -22.36 -18.75
C GLN A 315 -1.41 -22.11 -18.99
N GLU A 316 -0.92 -22.15 -20.24
CA GLU A 316 0.48 -21.79 -20.55
C GLU A 316 0.79 -20.33 -20.16
N CYS A 317 -0.18 -19.42 -20.33
CA CYS A 317 -0.01 -18.05 -19.90
C CYS A 317 0.04 -17.94 -18.36
N ALA A 318 -0.81 -18.67 -17.66
CA ALA A 318 -0.83 -18.71 -16.20
C ALA A 318 0.48 -19.27 -15.63
N ASP A 319 0.95 -20.40 -16.15
CA ASP A 319 2.21 -21.02 -15.72
C ASP A 319 3.40 -20.07 -15.92
N TYR A 320 3.44 -19.37 -17.06
CA TYR A 320 4.46 -18.37 -17.33
C TYR A 320 4.38 -17.19 -16.35
N ALA A 321 3.17 -16.68 -16.08
CA ALA A 321 2.99 -15.55 -15.19
C ALA A 321 3.50 -15.87 -13.78
N ILE A 322 3.17 -17.04 -13.24
CA ILE A 322 3.63 -17.49 -11.93
C ILE A 322 5.17 -17.61 -11.90
N ALA A 323 5.75 -18.25 -12.91
CA ALA A 323 7.20 -18.42 -13.01
C ALA A 323 7.96 -17.08 -13.08
N GLU A 324 7.43 -16.09 -13.82
CA GLU A 324 8.07 -14.76 -13.90
C GLU A 324 7.90 -13.96 -12.60
N ILE A 325 6.77 -14.12 -11.86
CA ILE A 325 6.60 -13.55 -10.52
C ILE A 325 7.64 -14.13 -9.55
N GLU A 326 7.79 -15.46 -9.52
CA GLU A 326 8.79 -16.13 -8.67
C GLU A 326 10.22 -15.66 -9.00
N LYS A 327 10.54 -15.58 -10.29
CA LYS A 327 11.83 -15.12 -10.77
C LYS A 327 12.11 -13.66 -10.43
N LEU A 328 11.11 -12.78 -10.52
CA LEU A 328 11.25 -11.38 -10.12
C LEU A 328 11.50 -11.27 -8.62
N SER A 329 10.73 -11.99 -7.81
CA SER A 329 10.89 -12.08 -6.36
C SER A 329 12.32 -12.52 -5.97
N GLU A 330 12.85 -13.55 -6.63
CA GLU A 330 14.24 -14.00 -6.44
C GLU A 330 15.26 -12.93 -6.87
N THR A 331 15.03 -12.31 -8.04
CA THR A 331 15.94 -11.28 -8.60
C THR A 331 16.10 -10.10 -7.66
N VAL A 332 15.04 -9.71 -6.95
CA VAL A 332 15.07 -8.58 -6.03
C VAL A 332 15.40 -8.98 -4.58
N GLY A 333 15.67 -10.28 -4.35
CA GLY A 333 16.19 -10.78 -3.08
C GLY A 333 15.12 -10.94 -1.97
N ILE A 334 13.89 -11.26 -2.33
CA ILE A 334 12.85 -11.62 -1.34
C ILE A 334 13.14 -13.01 -0.76
N PRO A 335 13.06 -13.20 0.56
CA PRO A 335 13.15 -14.52 1.19
C PRO A 335 12.08 -15.49 0.66
N ARG A 336 12.44 -16.75 0.50
CA ARG A 336 11.50 -17.78 0.00
C ARG A 336 10.77 -18.52 1.13
N LYS A 337 11.36 -18.52 2.32
CA LYS A 337 10.90 -19.30 3.47
C LYS A 337 10.75 -18.42 4.71
N LEU A 338 9.74 -18.70 5.51
CA LEU A 338 9.55 -18.03 6.80
C LEU A 338 10.69 -18.31 7.78
N THR A 339 11.37 -19.46 7.63
CA THR A 339 12.56 -19.81 8.42
C THR A 339 13.73 -18.85 8.18
N GLU A 340 13.84 -18.26 6.99
CA GLU A 340 14.85 -17.22 6.70
C GLU A 340 14.57 -15.91 7.46
N LEU A 341 13.32 -15.72 7.90
CA LEU A 341 12.88 -14.60 8.73
C LEU A 341 12.84 -14.94 10.22
N GLY A 342 13.35 -16.11 10.61
CA GLY A 342 13.41 -16.56 12.01
C GLY A 342 12.12 -17.16 12.56
N ILE A 343 11.17 -17.50 11.69
CA ILE A 343 9.91 -18.14 12.10
C ILE A 343 10.04 -19.65 11.86
N GLU A 344 10.00 -20.43 12.93
CA GLU A 344 10.06 -21.90 12.85
C GLU A 344 8.65 -22.49 12.71
N GLU A 345 8.51 -23.53 11.88
CA GLU A 345 7.22 -24.18 11.61
C GLU A 345 6.52 -24.67 12.90
N LYS A 346 7.29 -25.18 13.88
CA LYS A 346 6.77 -25.67 15.17
C LYS A 346 6.14 -24.59 16.06
N ASP A 347 6.52 -23.31 15.83
CA ASP A 347 6.05 -22.16 16.59
C ASP A 347 4.96 -21.37 15.83
N PHE A 348 4.50 -21.90 14.68
CA PHE A 348 3.54 -21.25 13.79
C PHE A 348 2.11 -21.73 14.07
N ASP A 349 1.23 -20.81 14.44
CA ASP A 349 -0.18 -21.11 14.68
C ASP A 349 -0.99 -21.09 13.38
N PHE A 350 -0.90 -22.19 12.62
CA PHE A 350 -1.59 -22.35 11.35
C PHE A 350 -3.09 -22.14 11.43
N GLU A 351 -3.72 -22.66 12.48
CA GLU A 351 -5.18 -22.62 12.61
C GLU A 351 -5.67 -21.21 12.92
N TYR A 352 -5.00 -20.51 13.84
CA TYR A 352 -5.35 -19.13 14.20
C TYR A 352 -5.19 -18.17 13.01
N LEU A 353 -4.03 -18.19 12.33
CA LEU A 353 -3.79 -17.32 11.19
C LEU A 353 -4.76 -17.61 10.03
N SER A 354 -5.03 -18.89 9.75
CA SER A 354 -5.94 -19.28 8.67
C SER A 354 -7.37 -18.85 8.93
N LYS A 355 -7.88 -19.00 10.18
CA LYS A 355 -9.21 -18.52 10.54
C LYS A 355 -9.36 -17.00 10.38
N ASN A 356 -8.34 -16.24 10.77
CA ASN A 356 -8.35 -14.79 10.62
C ASN A 356 -8.24 -14.36 9.16
N ALA A 357 -7.43 -15.04 8.33
CA ALA A 357 -7.34 -14.78 6.91
C ALA A 357 -8.69 -14.98 6.18
N LEU A 358 -9.47 -15.99 6.57
CA LEU A 358 -10.78 -16.27 5.97
C LEU A 358 -11.83 -15.18 6.22
N ILE A 359 -11.69 -14.39 7.28
CA ILE A 359 -12.60 -13.29 7.62
C ILE A 359 -12.03 -11.90 7.39
N ASP A 360 -10.82 -11.82 6.84
CA ASP A 360 -10.16 -10.56 6.50
C ASP A 360 -10.97 -9.79 5.44
N ALA A 361 -10.93 -8.47 5.50
CA ALA A 361 -11.69 -7.59 4.60
C ALA A 361 -11.31 -7.76 3.11
N CYS A 362 -10.11 -8.23 2.79
CA CYS A 362 -9.65 -8.49 1.43
C CYS A 362 -10.11 -9.84 0.88
N ALA A 363 -10.43 -10.81 1.73
CA ALA A 363 -10.77 -12.18 1.33
C ALA A 363 -11.90 -12.28 0.29
N PRO A 364 -13.02 -11.52 0.41
CA PRO A 364 -14.10 -11.57 -0.58
C PRO A 364 -13.72 -11.12 -1.99
N GLY A 365 -12.58 -10.41 -2.15
CA GLY A 365 -12.07 -9.97 -3.44
C GLY A 365 -11.25 -11.04 -4.18
N ASN A 366 -11.00 -12.19 -3.57
CA ASN A 366 -10.33 -13.30 -4.28
C ASN A 366 -11.30 -14.03 -5.23
N PRO A 367 -10.84 -14.54 -6.39
CA PRO A 367 -11.69 -15.29 -7.32
C PRO A 367 -12.41 -16.51 -6.71
N PHE A 368 -11.89 -17.05 -5.62
CA PHE A 368 -12.55 -18.09 -4.84
C PHE A 368 -12.24 -17.93 -3.34
N MET A 369 -13.10 -18.49 -2.51
CA MET A 369 -12.85 -18.59 -1.07
C MET A 369 -12.25 -19.98 -0.76
N PRO A 370 -11.02 -20.06 -0.27
CA PRO A 370 -10.43 -21.33 0.16
C PRO A 370 -11.09 -21.85 1.44
N THR A 371 -10.98 -23.14 1.68
CA THR A 371 -11.32 -23.77 2.96
C THR A 371 -10.25 -23.49 4.00
N LEU A 372 -10.55 -23.81 5.28
CA LEU A 372 -9.55 -23.72 6.34
C LEU A 372 -8.33 -24.62 6.06
N GLU A 373 -8.57 -25.83 5.59
CA GLU A 373 -7.53 -26.80 5.26
C GLU A 373 -6.65 -26.33 4.10
N GLU A 374 -7.25 -25.74 3.05
CA GLU A 374 -6.50 -25.16 1.93
C GLU A 374 -5.64 -23.97 2.41
N THR A 375 -6.19 -23.08 3.26
CA THR A 375 -5.43 -21.95 3.81
C THR A 375 -4.25 -22.41 4.67
N ILE A 376 -4.43 -23.44 5.49
CA ILE A 376 -3.34 -24.05 6.25
C ILE A 376 -2.27 -24.62 5.30
N ALA A 377 -2.69 -25.26 4.22
CA ALA A 377 -1.74 -25.81 3.22
C ALA A 377 -0.93 -24.70 2.55
N PHE A 378 -1.54 -23.57 2.22
CA PHE A 378 -0.84 -22.40 1.64
C PHE A 378 0.23 -21.83 2.59
N TYR A 379 -0.07 -21.69 3.89
CA TYR A 379 0.96 -21.27 4.85
C TYR A 379 2.10 -22.30 4.97
N LYS A 380 1.81 -23.61 4.87
CA LYS A 380 2.84 -24.66 4.92
C LYS A 380 3.80 -24.61 3.73
N GLU A 381 3.39 -24.10 2.56
CA GLU A 381 4.29 -23.92 1.43
C GLU A 381 5.40 -22.88 1.72
N LEU A 382 5.21 -22.01 2.73
CA LEU A 382 6.20 -21.02 3.13
C LEU A 382 7.31 -21.59 4.05
N PHE A 383 7.25 -22.88 4.44
CA PHE A 383 8.27 -23.61 5.19
C PHE A 383 8.94 -24.67 4.32
#